data_d62399b785761c70b6ec14faaff506ff
#
_entry.id   d62399b785761c70b6ec14faaff506ff
#
_cell.length_a   1.000
_cell.length_b   1.000
_cell.length_c   1.000
_cell.angle_alpha   90.00
_cell.angle_beta   90.00
_cell.angle_gamma   90.00
#
_symmetry.space_group_name_H-M   'P 1'
#
loop_
_entity.id
_entity.type
_entity.pdbx_description
1 polymer ?
#
loop_
_entity_poly.entity_id
_entity_poly.type
_entity_poly.pdbx_seq_one_letter_code
_entity_poly.pdbx_strand_id
1 'polypeptide(L)'
;MKNWIKKENVGASLLEREQELFSDFKNARANSSSYKIKNTDTVISCIKDAINHNYPIRIVGDYDVDGVCSTSELKFLLIALGAKESNLDYYLPKRFTDGYGISMKIVDNFLFPVEKDKGLLITVDNGIVAKDAVKKAKSLGWKVIIIDHHQPEVVPDQPDMFLPAFPHPWSCC
;
A
#
# COMPACT_ATOMS: atom_id res chain seq x y z
N MET A 1 -10.87 38.54 11.73
CA MET A 1 -9.62 37.99 12.30
C MET A 1 -9.99 36.82 13.19
N LYS A 2 -9.54 35.60 12.87
CA LYS A 2 -9.77 34.43 13.74
C LYS A 2 -8.80 34.53 14.92
N ASN A 3 -9.33 34.68 16.12
CA ASN A 3 -8.53 34.65 17.35
C ASN A 3 -8.00 33.22 17.56
N TRP A 4 -6.70 33.05 17.39
CA TRP A 4 -6.01 31.84 17.83
C TRP A 4 -6.03 31.82 19.35
N ILE A 5 -6.70 30.83 19.94
CA ILE A 5 -6.71 30.65 21.40
C ILE A 5 -5.31 30.15 21.80
N LYS A 6 -4.52 31.02 22.44
CA LYS A 6 -3.30 30.59 23.11
C LYS A 6 -3.71 29.70 24.29
N LYS A 7 -3.49 28.39 24.20
CA LYS A 7 -3.58 27.52 25.37
C LYS A 7 -2.41 27.83 26.29
N GLU A 8 -2.70 28.43 27.43
CA GLU A 8 -1.75 28.55 28.53
C GLU A 8 -1.49 27.16 29.13
N ASN A 9 -0.22 26.86 29.43
CA ASN A 9 0.29 25.58 29.99
C ASN A 9 0.42 24.40 29.02
N VAL A 10 1.00 24.63 27.87
CA VAL A 10 1.25 23.54 26.89
C VAL A 10 2.47 22.66 27.24
N GLY A 11 3.38 23.11 28.09
CA GLY A 11 4.67 22.45 28.31
C GLY A 11 4.59 21.12 29.07
N ALA A 12 3.91 21.05 30.22
CA ALA A 12 3.76 19.82 30.98
C ALA A 12 2.81 18.83 30.28
N SER A 13 1.74 19.33 29.65
CA SER A 13 0.79 18.48 28.92
C SER A 13 1.34 17.90 27.62
N LEU A 14 2.35 18.51 26.99
CA LEU A 14 3.02 17.96 25.81
C LEU A 14 3.91 16.77 26.16
N LEU A 15 4.68 16.87 27.27
CA LEU A 15 5.54 15.77 27.73
C LEU A 15 4.72 14.56 28.19
N GLU A 16 3.62 14.79 28.91
CA GLU A 16 2.69 13.71 29.31
C GLU A 16 2.05 13.07 28.08
N ARG A 17 1.62 13.87 27.11
CA ARG A 17 1.00 13.38 25.88
C ARG A 17 1.99 12.66 24.95
N GLU A 18 3.25 13.10 24.89
CA GLU A 18 4.31 12.34 24.22
C GLU A 18 4.55 10.99 24.90
N GLN A 19 4.58 10.94 26.22
CA GLN A 19 4.74 9.68 26.97
C GLN A 19 3.55 8.74 26.78
N GLU A 20 2.31 9.25 26.76
CA GLU A 20 1.11 8.47 26.43
C GLU A 20 1.20 7.93 25.01
N LEU A 21 1.50 8.77 24.02
CA LEU A 21 1.65 8.36 22.62
C LEU A 21 2.76 7.31 22.44
N PHE A 22 3.89 7.46 23.12
CA PHE A 22 4.95 6.45 23.12
C PHE A 22 4.53 5.14 23.80
N SER A 23 3.75 5.22 24.86
CA SER A 23 3.19 4.06 25.54
C SER A 23 2.19 3.34 24.65
N ASP A 24 1.27 4.09 24.02
CA ASP A 24 0.27 3.56 23.10
C ASP A 24 0.91 2.94 21.85
N PHE A 25 1.97 3.57 21.32
CA PHE A 25 2.74 3.02 20.20
C PHE A 25 3.46 1.71 20.57
N LYS A 26 4.06 1.63 21.77
CA LYS A 26 4.67 0.38 22.26
C LYS A 26 3.63 -0.71 22.47
N ASN A 27 2.47 -0.36 23.04
CA ASN A 27 1.37 -1.29 23.28
C ASN A 27 0.74 -1.75 21.96
N ALA A 28 0.55 -0.86 21.00
CA ALA A 28 0.07 -1.19 19.64
C ALA A 28 1.04 -2.15 18.94
N ARG A 29 2.36 -1.92 19.06
CA ARG A 29 3.38 -2.82 18.49
C ARG A 29 3.42 -4.18 19.18
N ALA A 30 3.26 -4.23 20.51
CA ALA A 30 3.18 -5.49 21.24
C ALA A 30 1.92 -6.29 20.89
N ASN A 31 0.80 -5.59 20.63
CA ASN A 31 -0.47 -6.20 20.25
C ASN A 31 -0.58 -6.52 18.76
N SER A 32 0.24 -5.88 17.90
CA SER A 32 0.22 -6.12 16.45
C SER A 32 0.60 -7.55 16.07
N SER A 33 1.35 -8.26 16.93
CA SER A 33 1.68 -9.68 16.73
C SER A 33 0.47 -10.61 16.84
N SER A 34 -0.65 -10.16 17.42
CA SER A 34 -1.88 -10.93 17.57
C SER A 34 -2.82 -10.79 16.36
N TYR A 35 -2.63 -9.79 15.51
CA TYR A 35 -3.47 -9.56 14.33
C TYR A 35 -2.85 -10.25 13.10
N LYS A 36 -3.46 -11.33 12.65
CA LYS A 36 -3.15 -11.91 11.35
C LYS A 36 -3.92 -11.18 10.26
N ILE A 37 -3.21 -10.41 9.45
CA ILE A 37 -3.78 -9.85 8.22
C ILE A 37 -4.00 -11.03 7.24
N LYS A 38 -5.20 -11.09 6.65
CA LYS A 38 -5.55 -12.14 5.67
C LYS A 38 -4.56 -12.12 4.50
N ASN A 39 -4.18 -13.28 4.00
CA ASN A 39 -3.27 -13.47 2.85
C ASN A 39 -1.80 -13.04 3.05
N THR A 40 -1.37 -12.66 4.27
CA THR A 40 0.00 -12.20 4.51
C THR A 40 1.06 -13.19 4.03
N ASP A 41 0.91 -14.48 4.33
CA ASP A 41 1.89 -15.49 3.95
C ASP A 41 2.02 -15.63 2.42
N THR A 42 0.89 -15.54 1.71
CA THR A 42 0.86 -15.57 0.24
C THR A 42 1.56 -14.33 -0.35
N VAL A 43 1.28 -13.16 0.19
CA VAL A 43 1.91 -11.91 -0.24
C VAL A 43 3.42 -11.93 0.00
N ILE A 44 3.85 -12.36 1.18
CA ILE A 44 5.28 -12.51 1.51
C ILE A 44 5.96 -13.50 0.54
N SER A 45 5.30 -14.62 0.24
CA SER A 45 5.83 -15.60 -0.74
C SER A 45 5.99 -14.98 -2.12
N CYS A 46 5.02 -14.22 -2.60
CA CYS A 46 5.08 -13.56 -3.92
C CYS A 46 6.18 -12.48 -3.99
N ILE A 47 6.34 -11.69 -2.93
CA ILE A 47 7.41 -10.70 -2.86
C ILE A 47 8.78 -11.38 -2.86
N LYS A 48 8.98 -12.41 -2.05
CA LYS A 48 10.22 -13.18 -2.03
C LYS A 48 10.54 -13.82 -3.37
N ASP A 49 9.53 -14.38 -4.04
CA ASP A 49 9.67 -14.97 -5.36
C ASP A 49 10.15 -13.93 -6.39
N ALA A 50 9.51 -12.76 -6.42
CA ALA A 50 9.90 -11.68 -7.32
C ALA A 50 11.33 -11.17 -7.08
N ILE A 51 11.74 -11.03 -5.80
CA ILE A 51 13.09 -10.62 -5.44
C ILE A 51 14.12 -11.67 -5.85
N ASN A 52 13.89 -12.93 -5.50
CA ASN A 52 14.83 -14.04 -5.75
C ASN A 52 15.08 -14.26 -7.25
N HIS A 53 14.05 -14.07 -8.08
CA HIS A 53 14.17 -14.24 -9.53
C HIS A 53 14.45 -12.94 -10.28
N ASN A 54 14.66 -11.81 -9.57
CA ASN A 54 14.86 -10.49 -10.15
C ASN A 54 13.74 -10.07 -11.14
N TYR A 55 12.51 -10.43 -10.85
CA TYR A 55 11.37 -9.97 -11.65
C TYR A 55 11.17 -8.46 -11.50
N PRO A 56 10.63 -7.78 -12.51
CA PRO A 56 10.28 -6.39 -12.39
C PRO A 56 9.19 -6.20 -11.33
N ILE A 57 9.41 -5.25 -10.43
CA ILE A 57 8.45 -4.86 -9.39
C ILE A 57 8.00 -3.43 -9.69
N ARG A 58 6.70 -3.20 -9.72
CA ARG A 58 6.09 -1.89 -9.91
C ARG A 58 5.19 -1.57 -8.72
N ILE A 59 5.35 -0.37 -8.17
CA ILE A 59 4.51 0.14 -7.08
C ILE A 59 3.66 1.26 -7.64
N VAL A 60 2.35 1.23 -7.37
CA VAL A 60 1.45 2.35 -7.68
C VAL A 60 0.81 2.82 -6.38
N GLY A 61 1.16 4.02 -5.94
CA GLY A 61 0.59 4.67 -4.77
C GLY A 61 -0.61 5.54 -5.10
N ASP A 62 -1.05 6.34 -4.13
CA ASP A 62 -1.94 7.47 -4.35
C ASP A 62 -1.16 8.80 -4.21
N TYR A 63 -1.79 9.90 -4.56
CA TYR A 63 -1.18 11.23 -4.59
C TYR A 63 -1.20 11.96 -3.24
N ASP A 64 -1.91 11.45 -2.25
CA ASP A 64 -1.98 12.04 -0.92
C ASP A 64 -0.85 11.57 0.00
N VAL A 65 -0.89 12.01 1.27
CA VAL A 65 0.18 11.72 2.24
C VAL A 65 0.30 10.24 2.51
N ASP A 66 -0.82 9.52 2.63
CA ASP A 66 -0.83 8.11 2.95
C ASP A 66 -0.27 7.29 1.77
N GLY A 67 -0.66 7.64 0.54
CA GLY A 67 -0.15 7.01 -0.67
C GLY A 67 1.35 7.28 -0.90
N VAL A 68 1.81 8.52 -0.68
CA VAL A 68 3.25 8.87 -0.81
C VAL A 68 4.09 8.18 0.25
N CYS A 69 3.66 8.20 1.52
CA CYS A 69 4.39 7.56 2.62
C CYS A 69 4.46 6.05 2.45
N SER A 70 3.32 5.40 2.18
CA SER A 70 3.27 3.94 2.00
C SER A 70 4.09 3.47 0.78
N THR A 71 4.09 4.24 -0.32
CA THR A 71 4.95 3.96 -1.48
C THR A 71 6.42 4.03 -1.11
N SER A 72 6.81 5.06 -0.36
CA SER A 72 8.20 5.25 0.07
C SER A 72 8.66 4.14 1.02
N GLU A 73 7.85 3.83 2.03
CA GLU A 73 8.13 2.76 2.99
C GLU A 73 8.26 1.40 2.29
N LEU A 74 7.33 1.08 1.39
CA LEU A 74 7.38 -0.18 0.65
C LEU A 74 8.62 -0.25 -0.24
N LYS A 75 8.97 0.83 -0.95
CA LYS A 75 10.17 0.89 -1.78
C LYS A 75 11.44 0.61 -0.96
N PHE A 76 11.61 1.30 0.16
CA PHE A 76 12.77 1.09 1.03
C PHE A 76 12.79 -0.32 1.63
N LEU A 77 11.63 -0.85 2.03
CA LEU A 77 11.51 -2.22 2.52
C LEU A 77 11.95 -3.23 1.45
N LEU A 78 11.48 -3.10 0.21
CA LEU A 78 11.84 -4.02 -0.87
C LEU A 78 13.35 -3.99 -1.17
N ILE A 79 13.97 -2.81 -1.18
CA ILE A 79 15.43 -2.66 -1.32
C ILE A 79 16.16 -3.33 -0.16
N ALA A 80 15.72 -3.11 1.09
CA ALA A 80 16.30 -3.74 2.27
C ALA A 80 16.16 -5.28 2.26
N LEU A 81 15.11 -5.80 1.61
CA LEU A 81 14.91 -7.23 1.39
C LEU A 81 15.71 -7.80 0.22
N GLY A 82 16.46 -6.98 -0.51
CA GLY A 82 17.34 -7.40 -1.60
C GLY A 82 16.79 -7.20 -3.02
N ALA A 83 15.68 -6.46 -3.18
CA ALA A 83 15.23 -6.07 -4.51
C ALA A 83 16.26 -5.15 -5.19
N LYS A 84 16.59 -5.41 -6.45
CA LYS A 84 17.48 -4.55 -7.22
C LYS A 84 16.74 -3.28 -7.63
N GLU A 85 17.33 -2.11 -7.37
CA GLU A 85 16.76 -0.82 -7.75
C GLU A 85 16.49 -0.74 -9.26
N SER A 86 17.32 -1.37 -10.10
CA SER A 86 17.10 -1.42 -11.55
C SER A 86 15.80 -2.12 -11.98
N ASN A 87 15.26 -2.98 -11.13
CA ASN A 87 14.04 -3.75 -11.39
C ASN A 87 12.83 -3.20 -10.64
N LEU A 88 13.05 -2.21 -9.77
CA LEU A 88 12.04 -1.61 -8.91
C LEU A 88 11.72 -0.19 -9.38
N ASP A 89 10.47 0.07 -9.68
CA ASP A 89 10.01 1.39 -10.08
C ASP A 89 8.65 1.70 -9.42
N TYR A 90 8.28 2.96 -9.36
CA TYR A 90 7.05 3.39 -8.72
C TYR A 90 6.37 4.52 -9.48
N TYR A 91 5.06 4.63 -9.30
CA TYR A 91 4.25 5.67 -9.89
C TYR A 91 3.33 6.28 -8.83
N LEU A 92 3.36 7.60 -8.72
CA LEU A 92 2.41 8.39 -7.93
C LEU A 92 1.52 9.15 -8.91
N PRO A 93 0.20 8.89 -8.93
CA PRO A 93 -0.71 9.56 -9.84
C PRO A 93 -0.73 11.07 -9.64
N LYS A 94 -0.86 11.81 -10.71
CA LYS A 94 -1.08 13.24 -10.66
C LYS A 94 -2.58 13.49 -10.60
N ARG A 95 -3.07 14.08 -9.50
CA ARG A 95 -4.49 14.30 -9.24
C ARG A 95 -5.29 14.83 -10.43
N PHE A 96 -4.74 15.79 -11.17
CA PHE A 96 -5.45 16.47 -12.26
C PHE A 96 -5.36 15.76 -13.61
N THR A 97 -4.39 14.90 -13.82
CA THR A 97 -4.16 14.26 -15.12
C THR A 97 -4.43 12.77 -15.13
N ASP A 98 -4.18 12.09 -14.01
CA ASP A 98 -4.24 10.63 -13.92
C ASP A 98 -5.43 10.13 -13.09
N GLY A 99 -5.98 11.03 -12.25
CA GLY A 99 -7.07 10.68 -11.33
C GLY A 99 -6.56 10.05 -10.05
N TYR A 100 -7.42 9.23 -9.44
CA TYR A 100 -7.16 8.53 -8.18
C TYR A 100 -6.59 7.13 -8.44
N GLY A 101 -5.49 6.80 -7.77
CA GLY A 101 -4.91 5.47 -7.74
C GLY A 101 -4.58 4.88 -9.11
N ILE A 102 -4.54 3.55 -9.17
CA ILE A 102 -4.26 2.86 -10.43
C ILE A 102 -5.42 2.97 -11.42
N SER A 103 -5.12 3.32 -12.66
CA SER A 103 -6.07 3.45 -13.77
C SER A 103 -5.60 2.70 -15.00
N MET A 104 -6.48 2.49 -15.98
CA MET A 104 -6.14 1.89 -17.28
C MET A 104 -4.99 2.66 -17.96
N LYS A 105 -5.03 3.99 -17.90
CA LYS A 105 -3.99 4.88 -18.44
C LYS A 105 -2.62 4.62 -17.80
N ILE A 106 -2.59 4.45 -16.46
CA ILE A 106 -1.35 4.14 -15.74
C ILE A 106 -0.84 2.77 -16.13
N VAL A 107 -1.72 1.76 -16.20
CA VAL A 107 -1.33 0.43 -16.65
C VAL A 107 -0.72 0.46 -18.05
N ASP A 108 -1.34 1.16 -19.01
CA ASP A 108 -0.86 1.22 -20.38
C ASP A 108 0.49 1.97 -20.54
N ASN A 109 0.77 2.94 -19.66
CA ASN A 109 2.00 3.75 -19.73
C ASN A 109 3.14 3.26 -18.83
N PHE A 110 2.83 2.54 -17.75
CA PHE A 110 3.80 2.18 -16.73
C PHE A 110 4.14 0.69 -16.73
N LEU A 111 3.20 -0.18 -17.18
CA LEU A 111 3.44 -1.60 -17.26
C LEU A 111 3.75 -2.00 -18.72
N PHE A 112 4.57 -3.02 -18.85
CA PHE A 112 4.88 -3.67 -20.13
C PHE A 112 4.52 -5.16 -20.03
N PRO A 113 4.30 -5.84 -21.17
CA PRO A 113 4.04 -7.27 -21.15
C PRO A 113 5.22 -8.05 -20.55
N VAL A 114 4.92 -8.94 -19.65
CA VAL A 114 5.89 -9.90 -19.07
C VAL A 114 5.38 -11.32 -19.29
N GLU A 115 6.26 -12.31 -19.17
CA GLU A 115 5.84 -13.69 -19.10
C GLU A 115 4.94 -13.87 -17.88
N LYS A 116 3.91 -14.73 -18.02
CA LYS A 116 2.90 -14.93 -16.98
C LYS A 116 3.55 -15.13 -15.60
N ASP A 117 3.11 -14.33 -14.66
CA ASP A 117 3.56 -14.32 -13.25
C ASP A 117 5.04 -13.94 -13.03
N LYS A 118 5.73 -13.41 -14.05
CA LYS A 118 7.12 -12.94 -13.95
C LYS A 118 7.24 -11.42 -13.81
N GLY A 119 6.22 -10.76 -13.29
CA GLY A 119 6.23 -9.37 -12.87
C GLY A 119 5.33 -9.20 -11.64
N LEU A 120 5.65 -8.26 -10.77
CA LEU A 120 4.90 -7.98 -9.56
C LEU A 120 4.46 -6.52 -9.53
N LEU A 121 3.15 -6.31 -9.58
CA LEU A 121 2.52 -5.02 -9.35
C LEU A 121 1.99 -4.98 -7.92
N ILE A 122 2.34 -3.94 -7.18
CA ILE A 122 1.83 -3.69 -5.83
C ILE A 122 1.15 -2.32 -5.84
N THR A 123 -0.12 -2.27 -5.49
CA THR A 123 -0.80 -1.00 -5.22
C THR A 123 -0.82 -0.77 -3.71
N VAL A 124 -0.59 0.46 -3.29
CA VAL A 124 -0.63 0.88 -1.88
C VAL A 124 -1.53 2.08 -1.73
N ASP A 125 -2.45 2.01 -0.76
CA ASP A 125 -3.45 3.04 -0.49
C ASP A 125 -4.43 3.27 -1.64
N ASN A 126 -4.54 2.31 -2.55
CA ASN A 126 -5.48 2.32 -3.67
C ASN A 126 -5.62 0.92 -4.29
N GLY A 127 -6.55 0.80 -5.24
CA GLY A 127 -6.65 -0.37 -6.10
C GLY A 127 -7.88 -1.24 -5.84
N ILE A 128 -8.51 -1.15 -4.67
CA ILE A 128 -9.63 -2.03 -4.30
C ILE A 128 -10.84 -1.88 -5.23
N VAL A 129 -11.05 -0.70 -5.80
CA VAL A 129 -12.15 -0.43 -6.75
C VAL A 129 -11.69 -0.49 -8.22
N ALA A 130 -10.39 -0.65 -8.48
CA ALA A 130 -9.80 -0.53 -9.81
C ALA A 130 -9.84 -1.84 -10.64
N LYS A 131 -10.99 -2.51 -10.70
CA LYS A 131 -11.17 -3.84 -11.34
C LYS A 131 -10.59 -3.94 -12.74
N ASP A 132 -10.88 -2.97 -13.61
CA ASP A 132 -10.46 -3.03 -15.01
C ASP A 132 -8.94 -2.86 -15.14
N ALA A 133 -8.35 -1.95 -14.38
CA ALA A 133 -6.90 -1.76 -14.35
C ALA A 133 -6.17 -3.01 -13.85
N VAL A 134 -6.66 -3.63 -12.78
CA VAL A 134 -6.13 -4.90 -12.25
C VAL A 134 -6.25 -6.02 -13.26
N LYS A 135 -7.41 -6.15 -13.92
CA LYS A 135 -7.65 -7.15 -14.96
C LYS A 135 -6.71 -6.97 -16.15
N LYS A 136 -6.47 -5.73 -16.55
CA LYS A 136 -5.52 -5.39 -17.61
C LYS A 136 -4.07 -5.74 -17.20
N ALA A 137 -3.65 -5.39 -15.98
CA ALA A 137 -2.32 -5.74 -15.49
C ALA A 137 -2.09 -7.26 -15.49
N LYS A 138 -3.07 -8.03 -15.04
CA LYS A 138 -3.03 -9.49 -15.13
C LYS A 138 -2.94 -10.02 -16.56
N SER A 139 -3.64 -9.41 -17.51
CA SER A 139 -3.56 -9.79 -18.93
C SER A 139 -2.20 -9.53 -19.54
N LEU A 140 -1.42 -8.61 -18.96
CA LEU A 140 -0.03 -8.34 -19.32
C LEU A 140 0.98 -9.29 -18.64
N GLY A 141 0.53 -10.24 -17.84
CA GLY A 141 1.36 -11.23 -17.16
C GLY A 141 1.76 -10.86 -15.72
N TRP A 142 1.30 -9.74 -15.19
CA TRP A 142 1.66 -9.30 -13.84
C TRP A 142 0.85 -10.01 -12.76
N LYS A 143 1.51 -10.45 -11.69
CA LYS A 143 0.88 -10.72 -10.41
C LYS A 143 0.50 -9.40 -9.76
N VAL A 144 -0.65 -9.32 -9.11
CA VAL A 144 -1.13 -8.06 -8.51
C VAL A 144 -1.38 -8.25 -7.02
N ILE A 145 -0.75 -7.42 -6.22
CA ILE A 145 -0.99 -7.27 -4.79
C ILE A 145 -1.67 -5.93 -4.56
N ILE A 146 -2.76 -5.93 -3.80
CA ILE A 146 -3.48 -4.72 -3.40
C ILE A 146 -3.36 -4.57 -1.89
N ILE A 147 -2.76 -3.46 -1.44
CA ILE A 147 -2.68 -3.05 -0.04
C ILE A 147 -3.50 -1.77 0.09
N ASP A 148 -4.74 -1.91 0.55
CA ASP A 148 -5.71 -0.82 0.55
C ASP A 148 -6.58 -0.88 1.80
N HIS A 149 -7.04 0.26 2.28
CA HIS A 149 -7.91 0.38 3.44
C HIS A 149 -9.27 1.01 3.11
N HIS A 150 -9.48 1.39 1.84
CA HIS A 150 -10.75 1.94 1.38
C HIS A 150 -11.84 0.88 1.33
N GLN A 151 -13.09 1.31 1.40
CA GLN A 151 -14.23 0.39 1.30
C GLN A 151 -14.50 0.06 -0.17
N PRO A 152 -14.62 -1.22 -0.53
CA PRO A 152 -15.05 -1.59 -1.87
C PRO A 152 -16.53 -1.25 -2.03
N GLU A 153 -16.92 -0.59 -3.12
CA GLU A 153 -18.31 -0.34 -3.46
C GLU A 153 -19.09 -1.64 -3.75
N VAL A 154 -18.39 -2.66 -4.20
CA VAL A 154 -18.88 -4.04 -4.39
C VAL A 154 -17.72 -4.95 -4.06
N VAL A 155 -17.93 -6.04 -3.31
CA VAL A 155 -16.89 -7.05 -3.08
C VAL A 155 -16.43 -7.55 -4.45
N PRO A 156 -15.20 -7.27 -4.89
CA PRO A 156 -14.74 -7.73 -6.19
C PRO A 156 -14.67 -9.25 -6.19
N ASP A 157 -14.98 -9.88 -7.31
CA ASP A 157 -14.53 -11.24 -7.58
C ASP A 157 -13.02 -11.27 -7.29
N GLN A 158 -12.66 -11.94 -6.23
CA GLN A 158 -11.43 -11.87 -5.45
C GLN A 158 -10.20 -11.42 -6.25
N PRO A 159 -9.56 -10.30 -5.92
CA PRO A 159 -8.17 -10.11 -6.31
C PRO A 159 -7.38 -11.28 -5.69
N ASP A 160 -6.45 -11.84 -6.43
CA ASP A 160 -5.68 -13.02 -5.98
C ASP A 160 -5.01 -12.78 -4.63
N MET A 161 -4.73 -11.51 -4.31
CA MET A 161 -4.13 -11.10 -3.04
C MET A 161 -4.58 -9.69 -2.64
N PHE A 162 -5.50 -9.63 -1.70
CA PHE A 162 -5.89 -8.39 -1.02
C PHE A 162 -5.38 -8.40 0.43
N LEU A 163 -4.63 -7.36 0.80
CA LEU A 163 -4.26 -7.09 2.18
C LEU A 163 -5.04 -5.86 2.65
N PRO A 164 -6.05 -6.02 3.52
CA PRO A 164 -6.60 -4.87 4.22
C PRO A 164 -5.52 -4.30 5.15
N ALA A 165 -5.21 -3.02 5.01
CA ALA A 165 -4.17 -2.35 5.80
C ALA A 165 -4.51 -2.29 7.30
N PHE A 166 -5.80 -2.39 7.65
CA PHE A 166 -6.27 -2.51 9.04
C PHE A 166 -7.42 -3.51 9.15
N PRO A 167 -7.54 -4.22 10.29
CA PRO A 167 -8.74 -4.98 10.58
C PRO A 167 -9.88 -3.98 10.85
N HIS A 168 -10.62 -3.62 9.83
CA HIS A 168 -11.85 -2.87 10.01
C HIS A 168 -12.85 -3.78 10.74
N PRO A 169 -13.56 -3.33 11.79
CA PRO A 169 -14.55 -4.15 12.49
C PRO A 169 -15.69 -4.66 11.58
N TRP A 170 -15.76 -4.20 10.34
CA TRP A 170 -16.73 -4.58 9.33
C TRP A 170 -16.19 -5.53 8.24
N SER A 171 -14.93 -5.97 8.31
CA SER A 171 -14.36 -6.92 7.35
C SER A 171 -14.55 -8.39 7.77
N CYS A 172 -15.53 -8.67 8.62
CA CYS A 172 -15.99 -10.02 8.92
C CYS A 172 -17.22 -10.33 8.06
N CYS A 173 -16.99 -10.81 6.85
CA CYS A 173 -17.89 -11.71 6.13
C CYS A 173 -17.05 -12.60 5.23
#